data_5d240b3098339e4eaa21fff96493ad3b
#
_entry.id   5d240b3098339e4eaa21fff96493ad3b
#
_cell.length_a   1.000
_cell.length_b   1.000
_cell.length_c   1.000
_cell.angle_alpha   90.00
_cell.angle_beta   90.00
_cell.angle_gamma   90.00
#
_symmetry.space_group_name_H-M   'P 1'
#
loop_
_entity.id
_entity.type
_entity.pdbx_description
1 polymer ?
#
loop_
_entity_poly.entity_id
_entity_poly.type
_entity_poly.pdbx_seq_one_letter_code
_entity_poly.pdbx_strand_id
1 'polypeptide(L)'
;MKAAFRWFSRLADMIAAGLLAAIFVTFLLQIATRYLPKVITHFDLNYFPALTAIRPLGWSLELIGILWVWVIFFSCAFVVREQDHVKFDIIYLWVSRKTRTIFTIVSAAAIVAGMIYALLPTLDYIDWMKIRKTATVRNPITGGKIPMRTIFSVYGGFMIVVAVRYAWLAIDTFCHGPPKTELELAVEADAPKAKQ
;
A
#
# COMPACT_ATOMS: atom_id res chain seq x y z
N MET A 1 -5.32 8.52 -23.39
CA MET A 1 -5.63 8.31 -21.97
C MET A 1 -5.26 6.89 -21.49
N LYS A 2 -5.63 5.79 -22.16
CA LYS A 2 -5.32 4.39 -21.73
C LYS A 2 -3.81 4.08 -21.61
N ALA A 3 -2.94 4.71 -22.40
CA ALA A 3 -1.49 4.50 -22.35
C ALA A 3 -0.85 5.16 -21.10
N ALA A 4 -1.23 6.40 -20.79
CA ALA A 4 -0.75 7.11 -19.61
C ALA A 4 -1.16 6.41 -18.29
N PHE A 5 -2.41 5.91 -18.22
CA PHE A 5 -2.89 5.16 -17.07
C PHE A 5 -2.11 3.85 -16.87
N ARG A 6 -1.83 3.10 -17.95
CA ARG A 6 -1.02 1.89 -17.87
C ARG A 6 0.42 2.16 -17.44
N TRP A 7 1.01 3.26 -17.92
CA TRP A 7 2.35 3.65 -17.50
C TRP A 7 2.40 4.02 -16.01
N PHE A 8 1.40 4.78 -15.54
CA PHE A 8 1.27 5.14 -14.12
C PHE A 8 1.10 3.89 -13.23
N SER A 9 0.24 2.95 -13.62
CA SER A 9 0.05 1.70 -12.87
C SER A 9 1.36 0.91 -12.79
N ARG A 10 2.09 0.76 -13.90
CA ARG A 10 3.40 0.07 -13.90
C ARG A 10 4.42 0.76 -12.99
N LEU A 11 4.43 2.09 -13.00
CA LEU A 11 5.32 2.84 -12.12
C LEU A 11 4.98 2.61 -10.64
N ALA A 12 3.69 2.62 -10.29
CA ALA A 12 3.22 2.32 -8.94
C ALA A 12 3.61 0.90 -8.51
N ASP A 13 3.40 -0.09 -9.39
CA ASP A 13 3.79 -1.48 -9.16
C ASP A 13 5.31 -1.61 -8.92
N MET A 14 6.13 -0.90 -9.72
CA MET A 14 7.60 -0.89 -9.57
C MET A 14 8.03 -0.25 -8.25
N ILE A 15 7.41 0.85 -7.84
CA ILE A 15 7.70 1.50 -6.55
C ILE A 15 7.35 0.57 -5.39
N ALA A 16 6.17 -0.05 -5.41
CA ALA A 16 5.75 -0.99 -4.38
C ALA A 16 6.68 -2.22 -4.30
N ALA A 17 7.04 -2.79 -5.45
CA ALA A 17 8.00 -3.89 -5.53
C ALA A 17 9.38 -3.48 -5.00
N GLY A 18 9.85 -2.27 -5.33
CA GLY A 18 11.11 -1.72 -4.82
C GLY A 18 11.10 -1.54 -3.30
N LEU A 19 10.01 -1.03 -2.73
CA LEU A 19 9.84 -0.90 -1.28
C LEU A 19 9.85 -2.28 -0.60
N LEU A 20 9.15 -3.25 -1.16
CA LEU A 20 9.12 -4.61 -0.64
C LEU A 20 10.50 -5.29 -0.71
N ALA A 21 11.19 -5.12 -1.83
CA ALA A 21 12.56 -5.61 -1.99
C ALA A 21 13.52 -4.97 -0.97
N ALA A 22 13.39 -3.66 -0.70
CA ALA A 22 14.18 -2.96 0.30
C ALA A 22 13.92 -3.52 1.71
N ILE A 23 12.66 -3.82 2.07
CA ILE A 23 12.31 -4.49 3.34
C ILE A 23 13.00 -5.84 3.40
N PHE A 24 12.88 -6.65 2.36
CA PHE A 24 13.44 -7.99 2.31
C PHE A 24 14.97 -7.98 2.45
N VAL A 25 15.66 -7.14 1.68
CA VAL A 25 17.12 -6.99 1.76
C VAL A 25 17.57 -6.52 3.15
N THR A 26 16.88 -5.53 3.72
CA THR A 26 17.20 -5.02 5.06
C THR A 26 17.00 -6.10 6.12
N PHE A 27 15.95 -6.92 5.99
CA PHE A 27 15.67 -8.04 6.89
C PHE A 27 16.75 -9.13 6.78
N LEU A 28 17.14 -9.52 5.56
CA LEU A 28 18.24 -10.46 5.35
C LEU A 28 19.57 -9.94 5.94
N LEU A 29 19.87 -8.65 5.72
CA LEU A 29 21.06 -8.03 6.26
C LEU A 29 21.04 -8.03 7.79
N GLN A 30 19.89 -7.79 8.40
CA GLN A 30 19.71 -7.86 9.85
C GLN A 30 19.96 -9.28 10.39
N ILE A 31 19.40 -10.31 9.73
CA ILE A 31 19.65 -11.70 10.11
C ILE A 31 21.13 -12.02 9.96
N ALA A 32 21.72 -11.71 8.83
CA ALA A 32 23.14 -11.96 8.56
C ALA A 32 24.04 -11.33 9.62
N THR A 33 23.89 -10.05 9.92
CA THR A 33 24.70 -9.34 10.90
C THR A 33 24.51 -9.85 12.32
N ARG A 34 23.37 -10.42 12.64
CA ARG A 34 23.07 -10.96 13.98
C ARG A 34 23.56 -12.39 14.18
N TYR A 35 23.44 -13.22 13.16
CA TYR A 35 23.69 -14.68 13.30
C TYR A 35 25.03 -15.10 12.72
N LEU A 36 25.54 -14.45 11.67
CA LEU A 36 26.79 -14.81 11.02
C LEU A 36 27.99 -14.84 12.01
N PRO A 37 28.20 -13.84 12.88
CA PRO A 37 29.28 -13.91 13.88
C PRO A 37 29.16 -15.11 14.82
N LYS A 38 27.91 -15.46 15.22
CA LYS A 38 27.67 -16.61 16.12
C LYS A 38 27.96 -17.94 15.43
N VAL A 39 27.61 -18.08 14.16
CA VAL A 39 27.89 -19.28 13.38
C VAL A 39 29.40 -19.46 13.19
N ILE A 40 30.12 -18.37 12.84
CA ILE A 40 31.56 -18.40 12.64
C ILE A 40 32.30 -18.81 13.93
N THR A 41 31.91 -18.26 15.06
CA THR A 41 32.52 -18.61 16.36
C THR A 41 32.15 -20.04 16.79
N HIS A 42 30.95 -20.52 16.47
CA HIS A 42 30.52 -21.89 16.83
C HIS A 42 31.29 -22.97 16.05
N PHE A 43 31.63 -22.72 14.79
CA PHE A 43 32.37 -23.65 13.93
C PHE A 43 33.88 -23.39 13.90
N ASP A 44 34.40 -22.55 14.78
CA ASP A 44 35.83 -22.18 14.88
C ASP A 44 36.46 -21.68 13.57
N LEU A 45 35.62 -21.08 12.70
CA LEU A 45 36.03 -20.53 11.41
C LEU A 45 36.69 -19.17 11.56
N ASN A 46 37.69 -19.06 12.43
CA ASN A 46 38.37 -17.80 12.79
C ASN A 46 39.29 -17.25 11.67
N TYR A 47 39.26 -17.83 10.48
CA TYR A 47 40.05 -17.34 9.33
C TYR A 47 39.66 -15.94 8.84
N PHE A 48 38.49 -15.45 9.22
CA PHE A 48 37.97 -14.15 8.79
C PHE A 48 37.61 -13.25 9.98
N PRO A 49 38.59 -12.62 10.64
CA PRO A 49 38.34 -11.78 11.82
C PRO A 49 37.43 -10.58 11.55
N ALA A 50 37.35 -10.11 10.30
CA ALA A 50 36.42 -9.05 9.89
C ALA A 50 34.94 -9.48 10.02
N LEU A 51 34.61 -10.77 9.83
CA LEU A 51 33.24 -11.26 9.92
C LEU A 51 32.80 -11.47 11.38
N THR A 52 33.70 -11.75 12.29
CA THR A 52 33.41 -11.87 13.73
C THR A 52 33.21 -10.51 14.40
N ALA A 53 33.76 -9.43 13.79
CA ALA A 53 33.64 -8.07 14.29
C ALA A 53 32.36 -7.36 13.85
N ILE A 54 31.51 -8.00 13.03
CA ILE A 54 30.24 -7.41 12.54
C ILE A 54 29.30 -7.22 13.74
N ARG A 55 28.83 -5.99 13.89
CA ARG A 55 27.84 -5.61 14.90
C ARG A 55 26.44 -5.57 14.31
N PRO A 56 25.40 -5.99 15.05
CA PRO A 56 24.02 -5.86 14.61
C PRO A 56 23.66 -4.41 14.25
N LEU A 57 22.96 -4.23 13.15
CA LEU A 57 22.54 -2.92 12.66
C LEU A 57 21.35 -2.42 13.47
N GLY A 58 21.57 -1.49 14.39
CA GLY A 58 20.51 -0.94 15.26
C GLY A 58 19.43 -0.15 14.53
N TRP A 59 19.73 0.38 13.33
CA TRP A 59 18.79 1.15 12.53
C TRP A 59 17.87 0.31 11.65
N SER A 60 18.19 -0.96 11.44
CA SER A 60 17.47 -1.82 10.49
C SER A 60 16.00 -2.06 10.88
N LEU A 61 15.72 -2.28 12.17
CA LEU A 61 14.35 -2.49 12.67
C LEU A 61 13.47 -1.25 12.47
N GLU A 62 14.01 -0.08 12.74
CA GLU A 62 13.29 1.19 12.57
C GLU A 62 13.04 1.46 11.07
N LEU A 63 14.05 1.20 10.22
CA LEU A 63 13.90 1.34 8.77
C LEU A 63 12.84 0.38 8.21
N ILE A 64 12.83 -0.89 8.62
CA ILE A 64 11.81 -1.86 8.21
C ILE A 64 10.42 -1.36 8.61
N GLY A 65 10.24 -0.84 9.84
CA GLY A 65 8.97 -0.27 10.28
C GLY A 65 8.51 0.91 9.41
N ILE A 66 9.42 1.81 9.04
CA ILE A 66 9.14 2.96 8.16
C ILE A 66 8.71 2.46 6.77
N LEU A 67 9.46 1.53 6.18
CA LEU A 67 9.16 0.97 4.86
C LEU A 67 7.84 0.22 4.85
N TRP A 68 7.47 -0.50 5.93
CA TRP A 68 6.17 -1.15 6.06
C TRP A 68 5.01 -0.17 6.02
N VAL A 69 5.10 0.95 6.73
CA VAL A 69 4.08 2.01 6.67
C VAL A 69 3.91 2.50 5.23
N TRP A 70 5.01 2.78 4.54
CA TRP A 70 4.96 3.26 3.16
C TRP A 70 4.43 2.21 2.19
N VAL A 71 4.87 0.95 2.27
CA VAL A 71 4.42 -0.09 1.33
C VAL A 71 2.93 -0.37 1.49
N ILE A 72 2.42 -0.44 2.73
CA ILE A 72 1.01 -0.72 2.97
C ILE A 72 0.13 0.40 2.42
N PHE A 73 0.34 1.65 2.85
CA PHE A 73 -0.52 2.76 2.44
C PHE A 73 -0.36 3.11 0.95
N PHE A 74 0.85 3.04 0.42
CA PHE A 74 1.11 3.27 -0.99
C PHE A 74 0.44 2.19 -1.86
N SER A 75 0.60 0.91 -1.50
CA SER A 75 -0.01 -0.18 -2.27
C SER A 75 -1.54 -0.14 -2.21
N CYS A 76 -2.12 0.13 -1.05
CA CYS A 76 -3.58 0.30 -0.93
C CYS A 76 -4.12 1.47 -1.75
N ALA A 77 -3.33 2.56 -1.88
CA ALA A 77 -3.74 3.72 -2.66
C ALA A 77 -3.64 3.49 -4.18
N PHE A 78 -2.55 2.89 -4.66
CA PHE A 78 -2.17 2.92 -6.07
C PHE A 78 -2.10 1.55 -6.75
N VAL A 79 -1.79 0.48 -6.03
CA VAL A 79 -1.58 -0.87 -6.60
C VAL A 79 -2.87 -1.68 -6.55
N VAL A 80 -3.54 -1.70 -5.38
CA VAL A 80 -4.75 -2.51 -5.18
C VAL A 80 -5.89 -1.96 -6.03
N ARG A 81 -6.44 -2.81 -6.89
CA ARG A 81 -7.59 -2.51 -7.75
C ARG A 81 -8.86 -3.00 -7.08
N GLU A 82 -10.01 -2.43 -7.48
CA GLU A 82 -11.32 -2.90 -6.98
C GLU A 82 -11.59 -4.37 -7.26
N GLN A 83 -11.01 -4.90 -8.33
CA GLN A 83 -11.13 -6.32 -8.73
C GLN A 83 -10.35 -7.26 -7.80
N ASP A 84 -9.33 -6.75 -7.09
CA ASP A 84 -8.48 -7.51 -6.19
C ASP A 84 -9.12 -7.65 -4.78
N HIS A 85 -10.18 -6.88 -4.51
CA HIS A 85 -10.94 -7.02 -3.27
C HIS A 85 -11.90 -8.21 -3.38
N VAL A 86 -11.84 -9.11 -2.41
CA VAL A 86 -12.83 -10.19 -2.29
C VAL A 86 -14.21 -9.56 -2.10
N LYS A 87 -15.06 -9.65 -3.11
CA LYS A 87 -16.44 -9.17 -3.05
C LYS A 87 -17.33 -10.34 -2.70
N PHE A 88 -18.09 -10.21 -1.63
CA PHE A 88 -19.16 -11.18 -1.35
C PHE A 88 -20.35 -10.89 -2.28
N ASP A 89 -20.24 -11.32 -3.54
CA ASP A 89 -21.22 -11.06 -4.59
C ASP A 89 -22.56 -11.82 -4.38
N ILE A 90 -22.66 -12.69 -3.37
CA ILE A 90 -23.85 -13.50 -3.11
C ILE A 90 -25.10 -12.63 -2.97
N ILE A 91 -25.02 -11.54 -2.21
CA ILE A 91 -26.13 -10.59 -2.04
C ILE A 91 -26.37 -9.81 -3.35
N TYR A 92 -25.31 -9.45 -4.04
CA TYR A 92 -25.35 -8.71 -5.30
C TYR A 92 -26.02 -9.47 -6.44
N LEU A 93 -25.92 -10.82 -6.47
CA LEU A 93 -26.53 -11.68 -7.48
C LEU A 93 -28.06 -11.76 -7.33
N TRP A 94 -28.59 -11.65 -6.11
CA TRP A 94 -30.01 -11.76 -5.81
C TRP A 94 -30.77 -10.44 -5.92
N VAL A 95 -30.08 -9.33 -6.01
CA VAL A 95 -30.65 -7.99 -5.92
C VAL A 95 -30.81 -7.36 -7.30
N SER A 96 -31.93 -6.62 -7.51
CA SER A 96 -32.19 -5.93 -8.77
C SER A 96 -31.10 -4.91 -9.12
N ARG A 97 -30.88 -4.65 -10.41
CA ARG A 97 -29.90 -3.68 -10.89
C ARG A 97 -30.03 -2.29 -10.23
N LYS A 98 -31.28 -1.84 -10.00
CA LYS A 98 -31.55 -0.55 -9.33
C LYS A 98 -31.09 -0.54 -7.88
N THR A 99 -31.37 -1.60 -7.13
CA THR A 99 -30.94 -1.73 -5.73
C THR A 99 -29.42 -1.83 -5.62
N ARG A 100 -28.78 -2.51 -6.58
CA ARG A 100 -27.33 -2.59 -6.69
C ARG A 100 -26.71 -1.20 -6.90
N THR A 101 -27.27 -0.38 -7.79
CA THR A 101 -26.86 1.02 -7.98
C THR A 101 -26.94 1.81 -6.67
N ILE A 102 -28.07 1.71 -5.97
CA ILE A 102 -28.27 2.42 -4.69
C ILE A 102 -27.22 1.99 -3.65
N PHE A 103 -26.99 0.68 -3.48
CA PHE A 103 -25.98 0.20 -2.54
C PHE A 103 -24.57 0.69 -2.88
N THR A 104 -24.18 0.67 -4.16
CA THR A 104 -22.87 1.16 -4.59
C THR A 104 -22.71 2.65 -4.30
N ILE A 105 -23.72 3.46 -4.60
CA ILE A 105 -23.68 4.91 -4.35
C ILE A 105 -23.65 5.21 -2.85
N VAL A 106 -24.53 4.56 -2.06
CA VAL A 106 -24.59 4.79 -0.61
C VAL A 106 -23.28 4.38 0.07
N SER A 107 -22.73 3.22 -0.26
CA SER A 107 -21.45 2.79 0.33
C SER A 107 -20.28 3.67 -0.10
N ALA A 108 -20.22 4.06 -1.38
CA ALA A 108 -19.19 4.98 -1.85
C ALA A 108 -19.30 6.37 -1.18
N ALA A 109 -20.52 6.91 -1.06
CA ALA A 109 -20.77 8.17 -0.36
C ALA A 109 -20.40 8.10 1.13
N ALA A 110 -20.72 7.00 1.81
CA ALA A 110 -20.36 6.79 3.20
C ALA A 110 -18.83 6.74 3.39
N ILE A 111 -18.10 6.05 2.50
CA ILE A 111 -16.63 6.01 2.53
C ILE A 111 -16.05 7.41 2.29
N VAL A 112 -16.52 8.14 1.29
CA VAL A 112 -16.06 9.50 0.99
C VAL A 112 -16.31 10.42 2.17
N ALA A 113 -17.53 10.41 2.74
CA ALA A 113 -17.87 11.22 3.90
C ALA A 113 -16.99 10.88 5.11
N GLY A 114 -16.78 9.59 5.39
CA GLY A 114 -15.91 9.12 6.47
C GLY A 114 -14.46 9.56 6.28
N MET A 115 -13.93 9.44 5.04
CA MET A 115 -12.56 9.88 4.71
C MET A 115 -12.40 11.40 4.85
N ILE A 116 -13.36 12.19 4.38
CA ILE A 116 -13.31 13.67 4.50
C ILE A 116 -13.42 14.08 5.98
N TYR A 117 -14.33 13.45 6.74
CA TYR A 117 -14.49 13.73 8.16
C TYR A 117 -13.23 13.43 8.96
N ALA A 118 -12.58 12.30 8.67
CA ALA A 118 -11.37 11.88 9.36
C ALA A 118 -10.10 12.60 8.87
N LEU A 119 -10.12 13.23 7.68
CA LEU A 119 -8.93 13.82 7.06
C LEU A 119 -8.35 14.97 7.90
N LEU A 120 -9.19 15.93 8.32
CA LEU A 120 -8.73 17.10 9.08
C LEU A 120 -8.06 16.72 10.41
N PRO A 121 -8.70 15.95 11.30
CA PRO A 121 -8.05 15.55 12.56
C PRO A 121 -6.82 14.67 12.33
N THR A 122 -6.79 13.91 11.25
CA THR A 122 -5.62 13.10 10.89
C THR A 122 -4.44 13.96 10.44
N LEU A 123 -4.69 14.99 9.62
CA LEU A 123 -3.64 15.93 9.19
C LEU A 123 -3.09 16.73 10.37
N ASP A 124 -3.94 17.17 11.29
CA ASP A 124 -3.52 17.85 12.52
C ASP A 124 -2.65 16.95 13.39
N TYR A 125 -3.02 15.67 13.53
CA TYR A 125 -2.22 14.69 14.26
C TYR A 125 -0.87 14.44 13.59
N ILE A 126 -0.84 14.30 12.26
CA ILE A 126 0.39 14.16 11.48
C ILE A 126 1.29 15.39 11.65
N ASP A 127 0.72 16.60 11.64
CA ASP A 127 1.50 17.83 11.87
C ASP A 127 2.08 17.88 13.29
N TRP A 128 1.32 17.47 14.29
CA TRP A 128 1.82 17.35 15.66
C TRP A 128 2.98 16.37 15.77
N MET A 129 3.02 15.31 14.96
CA MET A 129 4.09 14.32 14.91
C MET A 129 5.45 14.88 14.46
N LYS A 130 5.53 16.14 14.01
CA LYS A 130 6.82 16.82 13.70
C LYS A 130 7.78 16.89 14.89
N ILE A 131 7.24 16.87 16.12
CA ILE A 131 8.01 16.92 17.37
C ILE A 131 8.80 15.61 17.56
N ARG A 132 8.24 14.48 17.14
CA ARG A 132 8.87 13.16 17.22
C ARG A 132 9.78 12.93 16.01
N LYS A 133 10.98 12.41 16.28
CA LYS A 133 11.97 12.07 15.25
C LYS A 133 12.38 10.61 15.40
N THR A 134 12.91 10.03 14.31
CA THR A 134 13.51 8.70 14.31
C THR A 134 14.61 8.60 15.37
N ALA A 135 14.74 7.41 15.98
CA ALA A 135 15.76 7.18 17.00
C ALA A 135 17.13 6.90 16.37
N THR A 136 17.19 6.00 15.42
CA THR A 136 18.43 5.44 14.85
C THR A 136 18.58 5.73 13.36
N VAL A 137 17.47 5.79 12.59
CA VAL A 137 17.49 6.10 11.15
C VAL A 137 17.78 7.59 10.95
N ARG A 138 18.72 7.87 10.05
CA ARG A 138 19.09 9.23 9.67
C ARG A 138 18.85 9.44 8.17
N ASN A 139 18.52 10.65 7.80
CA ASN A 139 18.38 11.03 6.40
C ASN A 139 19.77 10.95 5.72
N PRO A 140 19.92 10.19 4.63
CA PRO A 140 21.20 10.03 3.95
C PRO A 140 21.72 11.33 3.33
N ILE A 141 20.88 12.32 3.07
CA ILE A 141 21.25 13.58 2.43
C ILE A 141 21.65 14.63 3.47
N THR A 142 20.84 14.77 4.53
CA THR A 142 21.03 15.84 5.54
C THR A 142 21.74 15.35 6.80
N GLY A 143 21.94 14.03 6.97
CA GLY A 143 22.53 13.43 8.18
C GLY A 143 21.65 13.56 9.44
N GLY A 144 20.53 14.29 9.35
CA GLY A 144 19.62 14.55 10.45
C GLY A 144 18.63 13.42 10.71
N LYS A 145 17.98 13.44 11.89
CA LYS A 145 16.89 12.53 12.22
C LYS A 145 15.64 12.89 11.40
N ILE A 146 14.90 11.89 10.92
CA ILE A 146 13.71 12.08 10.11
C ILE A 146 12.51 12.37 11.03
N PRO A 147 11.75 13.45 10.82
CA PRO A 147 10.54 13.71 11.60
C PRO A 147 9.46 12.67 11.27
N MET A 148 8.74 12.21 12.28
CA MET A 148 7.65 11.22 12.09
C MET A 148 6.54 11.75 11.17
N ARG A 149 6.33 13.07 11.12
CA ARG A 149 5.43 13.70 10.15
C ARG A 149 5.68 13.23 8.72
N THR A 150 6.95 13.19 8.28
CA THR A 150 7.31 12.75 6.92
C THR A 150 6.98 11.29 6.69
N ILE A 151 7.12 10.44 7.73
CA ILE A 151 6.82 9.01 7.62
C ILE A 151 5.31 8.79 7.50
N PHE A 152 4.52 9.48 8.32
CA PHE A 152 3.05 9.32 8.34
C PHE A 152 2.33 10.16 7.26
N SER A 153 3.02 11.02 6.51
CA SER A 153 2.40 11.79 5.41
C SER A 153 1.79 10.90 4.33
N VAL A 154 2.32 9.69 4.13
CA VAL A 154 1.77 8.71 3.19
C VAL A 154 0.32 8.31 3.54
N TYR A 155 -0.02 8.29 4.83
CA TYR A 155 -1.38 8.00 5.28
C TYR A 155 -2.37 9.10 4.88
N GLY A 156 -1.97 10.37 5.01
CA GLY A 156 -2.79 11.48 4.50
C GLY A 156 -2.98 11.41 2.99
N GLY A 157 -1.92 11.10 2.24
CA GLY A 157 -1.99 10.85 0.79
C GLY A 157 -2.93 9.70 0.44
N PHE A 158 -2.84 8.59 1.15
CA PHE A 158 -3.74 7.45 1.01
C PHE A 158 -5.21 7.86 1.19
N MET A 159 -5.56 8.59 2.24
CA MET A 159 -6.94 9.03 2.49
C MET A 159 -7.49 9.87 1.34
N ILE A 160 -6.70 10.80 0.80
CA ILE A 160 -7.10 11.64 -0.33
C ILE A 160 -7.34 10.79 -1.58
N VAL A 161 -6.40 9.89 -1.91
CA VAL A 161 -6.53 9.04 -3.11
C VAL A 161 -7.74 8.13 -3.02
N VAL A 162 -7.99 7.52 -1.86
CA VAL A 162 -9.16 6.66 -1.64
C VAL A 162 -10.45 7.47 -1.75
N ALA A 163 -10.53 8.65 -1.12
CA ALA A 163 -11.70 9.53 -1.23
C ALA A 163 -12.00 9.90 -2.68
N VAL A 164 -10.99 10.30 -3.47
CA VAL A 164 -11.14 10.63 -4.89
C VAL A 164 -11.59 9.42 -5.70
N ARG A 165 -11.02 8.24 -5.44
CA ARG A 165 -11.38 7.00 -6.14
C ARG A 165 -12.83 6.60 -5.90
N TYR A 166 -13.30 6.63 -4.65
CA TYR A 166 -14.69 6.31 -4.32
C TYR A 166 -15.67 7.40 -4.76
N ALA A 167 -15.28 8.67 -4.75
CA ALA A 167 -16.08 9.74 -5.35
C ALA A 167 -16.26 9.53 -6.86
N TRP A 168 -15.19 9.16 -7.56
CA TRP A 168 -15.25 8.81 -8.97
C TRP A 168 -16.16 7.61 -9.23
N LEU A 169 -16.05 6.55 -8.42
CA LEU A 169 -16.91 5.37 -8.50
C LEU A 169 -18.40 5.72 -8.35
N ALA A 170 -18.73 6.59 -7.37
CA ALA A 170 -20.10 7.05 -7.16
C ALA A 170 -20.64 7.79 -8.39
N ILE A 171 -19.84 8.70 -8.96
CA ILE A 171 -20.21 9.48 -10.16
C ILE A 171 -20.40 8.55 -11.37
N ASP A 172 -19.45 7.66 -11.60
CA ASP A 172 -19.50 6.70 -12.72
C ASP A 172 -20.69 5.77 -12.61
N THR A 173 -20.98 5.25 -11.42
CA THR A 173 -22.16 4.43 -11.14
C THR A 173 -23.47 5.19 -11.36
N PHE A 174 -23.49 6.47 -11.04
CA PHE A 174 -24.68 7.32 -11.28
C PHE A 174 -24.92 7.54 -12.78
N CYS A 175 -23.84 7.75 -13.56
CA CYS A 175 -23.94 8.02 -15.00
C CYS A 175 -24.13 6.77 -15.86
N HIS A 176 -23.42 5.67 -15.55
CA HIS A 176 -23.33 4.48 -16.39
C HIS A 176 -23.98 3.23 -15.76
N GLY A 177 -24.38 3.31 -14.50
CA GLY A 177 -24.96 2.18 -13.75
C GLY A 177 -23.89 1.39 -12.95
N PRO A 178 -24.34 0.35 -12.21
CA PRO A 178 -23.47 -0.38 -11.30
C PRO A 178 -22.40 -1.18 -12.07
N PRO A 179 -21.22 -1.41 -11.48
CA PRO A 179 -20.20 -2.26 -12.07
C PRO A 179 -20.74 -3.66 -12.34
N LYS A 180 -20.29 -4.28 -13.44
CA LYS A 180 -20.65 -5.66 -13.80
C LYS A 180 -20.15 -6.62 -12.73
N THR A 181 -20.95 -7.64 -12.40
CA THR A 181 -20.53 -8.72 -11.51
C THR A 181 -19.55 -9.65 -12.22
N GLU A 182 -18.78 -10.41 -11.44
CA GLU A 182 -17.85 -11.42 -11.99
C GLU A 182 -18.58 -12.45 -12.86
N LEU A 183 -19.82 -12.83 -12.47
CA LEU A 183 -20.65 -13.73 -13.26
C LEU A 183 -21.05 -13.10 -14.60
N GLU A 184 -21.43 -11.82 -14.61
CA GLU A 184 -21.76 -11.10 -15.85
C GLU A 184 -20.53 -10.99 -16.77
N LEU A 185 -19.33 -10.77 -16.20
CA LEU A 185 -18.07 -10.74 -16.94
C LEU A 185 -17.68 -12.13 -17.47
N ALA A 186 -17.87 -13.19 -16.69
CA ALA A 186 -17.60 -14.56 -17.09
C ALA A 186 -18.54 -15.02 -18.22
N VAL A 187 -19.83 -14.73 -18.11
CA VAL A 187 -20.82 -15.02 -19.16
C VAL A 187 -20.52 -14.25 -20.46
N GLU A 188 -20.07 -12.99 -20.34
CA GLU A 188 -19.68 -12.17 -21.51
C GLU A 188 -18.36 -12.68 -22.15
N ALA A 189 -17.45 -13.25 -21.36
CA ALA A 189 -16.22 -13.87 -21.85
C ALA A 189 -16.47 -15.23 -22.55
N ASP A 190 -17.44 -15.99 -22.04
CA ASP A 190 -17.87 -17.30 -22.59
C ASP A 190 -18.88 -17.17 -23.75
N ALA A 191 -19.50 -16.01 -23.93
CA ALA A 191 -20.38 -15.77 -25.06
C ALA A 191 -19.56 -15.96 -26.36
N PRO A 192 -19.90 -16.97 -27.20
CA PRO A 192 -19.09 -17.26 -28.38
C PRO A 192 -19.02 -16.02 -29.27
N LYS A 193 -17.86 -15.78 -29.85
CA LYS A 193 -17.64 -14.80 -30.94
C LYS A 193 -18.42 -15.22 -32.20
N ALA A 194 -19.70 -15.43 -32.04
CA ALA A 194 -20.63 -15.71 -33.10
C ALA A 194 -21.15 -14.39 -33.64
N LYS A 195 -20.33 -13.75 -34.47
CA LYS A 195 -20.71 -12.85 -35.59
C LYS A 195 -19.48 -12.06 -36.03
N GLN A 196 -18.64 -12.73 -36.79
CA GLN A 196 -17.91 -12.10 -37.91
C GLN A 196 -18.03 -12.98 -39.10
#